data_cca9c5a8b6360a0a938c6816db0e0a16
#
_entry.id   cca9c5a8b6360a0a938c6816db0e0a16
#
_cell.length_a   1.000
_cell.length_b   1.000
_cell.length_c   1.000
_cell.angle_alpha   90.00
_cell.angle_beta   90.00
_cell.angle_gamma   90.00
#
_symmetry.space_group_name_H-M   'P 1'
#
loop_
_entity.id
_entity.type
_entity.pdbx_description
1 polymer ?
#
loop_
_entity_poly.entity_id
_entity_poly.type
_entity_poly.pdbx_seq_one_letter_code
_entity_poly.pdbx_strand_id
1 'polypeptide(L)'
;LVTEYTSNTDNENFINKLKKIVYKTAYCIHCGVCEAECTSGALKVFPKVKINQNKCRHCFTCLDSIEKGCVLAKSMISIGGNMNRSKLNWFNRYLTFGMRNEWLEQFLNELEGWYDKNNLGNIQFTAMIRWLRDAELIDSKKTPTFLAHIFNKLIGIDKSFVDQIIWINLFYNSSVVRWYLENIKWESYVSSKDLYNIL
;
A
#
# COMPACT_ATOMS: atom_id res chain seq x y z
N LEU A 1 11.49 18.05 6.61
CA LEU A 1 10.79 18.59 7.79
C LEU A 1 10.11 17.40 8.46
N VAL A 2 10.81 16.79 9.40
CA VAL A 2 10.22 15.83 10.34
C VAL A 2 9.71 16.65 11.49
N THR A 3 8.42 16.90 11.53
CA THR A 3 7.77 17.43 12.72
C THR A 3 7.53 16.26 13.68
N GLU A 4 8.01 16.38 14.90
CA GLU A 4 7.76 15.45 15.99
C GLU A 4 6.26 15.28 16.20
N TYR A 5 5.74 14.08 15.92
CA TYR A 5 4.38 13.69 16.24
C TYR A 5 4.40 12.83 17.52
N THR A 6 3.87 13.36 18.60
CA THR A 6 3.99 12.78 19.95
C THR A 6 2.67 12.25 20.56
N SER A 7 1.61 12.00 19.76
CA SER A 7 0.37 11.39 20.31
C SER A 7 -0.25 10.34 19.37
N ASN A 8 -0.95 9.34 19.96
CA ASN A 8 -1.63 8.27 19.21
C ASN A 8 -2.71 8.78 18.24
N THR A 9 -3.40 9.87 18.59
CA THR A 9 -4.40 10.54 17.74
C THR A 9 -3.76 11.18 16.51
N ASP A 10 -2.53 11.68 16.63
CA ASP A 10 -1.80 12.26 15.50
C ASP A 10 -1.32 11.18 14.51
N ASN A 11 -0.99 9.99 14.99
CA ASN A 11 -0.62 8.86 14.14
C ASN A 11 -1.77 8.40 13.24
N GLU A 12 -2.98 8.33 13.75
CA GLU A 12 -4.16 7.94 12.96
C GLU A 12 -4.48 8.97 11.87
N ASN A 13 -4.41 10.24 12.21
CA ASN A 13 -4.55 11.34 11.26
C ASN A 13 -3.43 11.35 10.20
N PHE A 14 -2.20 11.05 10.59
CA PHE A 14 -1.07 10.94 9.68
C PHE A 14 -1.24 9.77 8.70
N ILE A 15 -1.61 8.59 9.20
CA ILE A 15 -1.90 7.40 8.36
C ILE A 15 -3.02 7.70 7.37
N ASN A 16 -4.09 8.35 7.82
CA ASN A 16 -5.21 8.72 6.94
C ASN A 16 -4.79 9.74 5.87
N LYS A 17 -3.93 10.70 6.20
CA LYS A 17 -3.35 11.64 5.23
C LYS A 17 -2.43 10.93 4.24
N LEU A 18 -1.57 10.02 4.70
CA LEU A 18 -0.73 9.19 3.83
C LEU A 18 -1.57 8.33 2.87
N LYS A 19 -2.61 7.67 3.37
CA LYS A 19 -3.54 6.92 2.53
C LYS A 19 -4.12 7.82 1.43
N LYS A 20 -4.59 9.00 1.77
CA LYS A 20 -5.13 9.98 0.80
C LYS A 20 -4.09 10.39 -0.25
N ILE A 21 -2.83 10.59 0.14
CA ILE A 21 -1.73 10.94 -0.78
C ILE A 21 -1.46 9.78 -1.75
N VAL A 22 -1.31 8.56 -1.22
CA VAL A 22 -1.05 7.36 -2.02
C VAL A 22 -2.19 7.12 -3.01
N TYR A 23 -3.45 7.22 -2.58
CA TYR A 23 -4.59 7.10 -3.47
C TYR A 23 -4.57 8.12 -4.60
N LYS A 24 -4.29 9.39 -4.29
CA LYS A 24 -4.24 10.43 -5.32
C LYS A 24 -3.14 10.22 -6.33
N THR A 25 -1.96 9.77 -5.88
CA THR A 25 -0.82 9.55 -6.78
C THR A 25 -0.97 8.29 -7.63
N ALA A 26 -1.50 7.21 -7.05
CA ALA A 26 -1.65 5.92 -7.74
C ALA A 26 -2.81 5.92 -8.74
N TYR A 27 -3.90 6.64 -8.45
CA TYR A 27 -5.14 6.58 -9.22
C TYR A 27 -5.55 7.92 -9.83
N CYS A 28 -4.62 8.85 -9.98
CA CYS A 28 -4.89 10.15 -10.57
C CYS A 28 -5.24 10.03 -12.06
N ILE A 29 -6.47 10.38 -12.41
CA ILE A 29 -6.95 10.47 -13.80
C ILE A 29 -6.78 11.88 -14.39
N HIS A 30 -6.04 12.74 -13.72
CA HIS A 30 -5.80 14.12 -14.17
C HIS A 30 -7.07 14.95 -14.41
N CYS A 31 -8.14 14.71 -13.62
CA CYS A 31 -9.44 15.39 -13.80
C CYS A 31 -9.42 16.90 -13.46
N GLY A 32 -8.34 17.42 -12.87
CA GLY A 32 -8.17 18.85 -12.58
C GLY A 32 -8.89 19.40 -11.34
N VAL A 33 -9.74 18.60 -10.67
CA VAL A 33 -10.55 19.08 -9.52
C VAL A 33 -9.66 19.61 -8.39
N CYS A 34 -8.62 18.88 -8.02
CA CYS A 34 -7.69 19.33 -6.97
C CYS A 34 -6.84 20.55 -7.39
N GLU A 35 -6.66 20.78 -8.70
CA GLU A 35 -6.06 22.01 -9.23
C GLU A 35 -7.01 23.19 -9.05
N ALA A 36 -8.31 23.02 -9.36
CA ALA A 36 -9.33 24.03 -9.18
C ALA A 36 -9.56 24.40 -7.70
N GLU A 37 -9.43 23.44 -6.79
CA GLU A 37 -9.53 23.64 -5.33
C GLU A 37 -8.26 24.30 -4.72
N CYS A 38 -7.18 24.39 -5.47
CA CYS A 38 -5.93 24.98 -4.99
C CYS A 38 -5.97 26.49 -5.00
N THR A 39 -6.39 27.11 -3.90
CA THR A 39 -6.53 28.58 -3.76
C THR A 39 -5.24 29.36 -4.01
N SER A 40 -4.07 28.74 -3.83
CA SER A 40 -2.77 29.37 -4.10
C SER A 40 -2.28 29.17 -5.54
N GLY A 41 -3.01 28.39 -6.36
CA GLY A 41 -2.57 28.05 -7.72
C GLY A 41 -1.24 27.30 -7.79
N ALA A 42 -0.86 26.64 -6.69
CA ALA A 42 0.42 25.93 -6.59
C ALA A 42 0.40 24.57 -7.30
N LEU A 43 -0.79 23.98 -7.51
CA LEU A 43 -0.95 22.64 -8.05
C LEU A 43 -1.32 22.70 -9.52
N LYS A 44 -0.59 21.94 -10.35
CA LYS A 44 -0.91 21.63 -11.74
C LYS A 44 -1.03 20.13 -11.90
N VAL A 45 -2.07 19.66 -12.57
CA VAL A 45 -2.38 18.23 -12.67
C VAL A 45 -2.03 17.68 -14.05
N PHE A 46 -2.13 18.48 -15.09
CA PHE A 46 -1.84 18.05 -16.46
C PHE A 46 -0.55 18.70 -17.01
N PRO A 47 0.29 17.99 -17.79
CA PRO A 47 0.26 16.56 -18.15
C PRO A 47 0.76 15.62 -17.03
N LYS A 48 1.34 16.17 -15.98
CA LYS A 48 1.77 15.46 -14.77
C LYS A 48 1.46 16.31 -13.55
N VAL A 49 1.15 15.67 -12.44
CA VAL A 49 0.99 16.38 -11.17
C VAL A 49 2.29 17.08 -10.79
N LYS A 50 2.24 18.40 -10.69
CA LYS A 50 3.37 19.24 -10.26
C LYS A 50 2.91 20.22 -9.19
N ILE A 51 3.70 20.35 -8.15
CA ILE A 51 3.47 21.31 -7.08
C ILE A 51 4.57 22.37 -7.14
N ASN A 52 4.17 23.62 -7.28
CA ASN A 52 5.09 24.74 -7.13
C ASN A 52 5.30 24.99 -5.62
N GLN A 53 6.46 24.57 -5.12
CA GLN A 53 6.79 24.67 -3.69
C GLN A 53 6.76 26.12 -3.17
N ASN A 54 7.13 27.10 -4.00
CA ASN A 54 7.15 28.51 -3.61
C ASN A 54 5.74 29.11 -3.46
N LYS A 55 4.74 28.53 -4.12
CA LYS A 55 3.34 28.95 -4.03
C LYS A 55 2.53 28.11 -3.06
N CYS A 56 3.00 26.90 -2.75
CA CYS A 56 2.28 25.97 -1.90
C CYS A 56 2.24 26.47 -0.44
N ARG A 57 1.03 26.66 0.08
CA ARG A 57 0.79 27.05 1.47
C ARG A 57 0.64 25.89 2.43
N HIS A 58 0.83 24.65 1.96
CA HIS A 58 0.67 23.42 2.74
C HIS A 58 -0.69 23.31 3.45
N CYS A 59 -1.76 23.88 2.86
CA CYS A 59 -3.11 23.86 3.43
C CYS A 59 -3.84 22.52 3.30
N PHE A 60 -3.29 21.56 2.55
CA PHE A 60 -3.83 20.23 2.29
C PHE A 60 -5.23 20.15 1.65
N THR A 61 -5.84 21.27 1.26
CA THR A 61 -7.15 21.32 0.59
C THR A 61 -7.19 20.38 -0.64
N CYS A 62 -6.08 20.29 -1.38
CA CYS A 62 -5.97 19.36 -2.50
C CYS A 62 -6.06 17.88 -2.10
N LEU A 63 -5.75 17.51 -0.86
CA LEU A 63 -5.92 16.15 -0.35
C LEU A 63 -7.36 15.88 0.08
N ASP A 64 -8.02 16.88 0.65
CA ASP A 64 -9.38 16.77 1.16
C ASP A 64 -10.44 16.81 0.05
N SER A 65 -10.07 17.28 -1.15
CA SER A 65 -10.96 17.26 -2.33
C SER A 65 -11.36 15.86 -2.81
N ILE A 66 -10.80 14.78 -2.23
CA ILE A 66 -11.21 13.40 -2.50
C ILE A 66 -12.72 13.20 -2.25
N GLU A 67 -13.25 13.79 -1.20
CA GLU A 67 -14.68 13.65 -0.87
C GLU A 67 -15.59 14.36 -1.87
N LYS A 68 -15.10 15.41 -2.52
CA LYS A 68 -15.90 16.27 -3.41
C LYS A 68 -15.73 15.98 -4.89
N GLY A 69 -14.60 15.46 -5.32
CA GLY A 69 -14.30 15.47 -6.75
C GLY A 69 -13.49 14.33 -7.36
N CYS A 70 -12.80 13.51 -6.58
CA CYS A 70 -12.08 12.40 -7.19
C CYS A 70 -13.00 11.20 -7.42
N VAL A 71 -13.62 11.15 -8.61
CA VAL A 71 -14.59 10.11 -9.02
C VAL A 71 -13.98 8.71 -8.91
N LEU A 72 -12.69 8.55 -9.21
CA LEU A 72 -11.99 7.27 -9.11
C LEU A 72 -11.81 6.83 -7.65
N ALA A 73 -11.45 7.73 -6.75
CA ALA A 73 -11.35 7.40 -5.33
C ALA A 73 -12.72 6.98 -4.75
N LYS A 74 -13.80 7.64 -5.16
CA LYS A 74 -15.18 7.24 -4.78
C LYS A 74 -15.58 5.89 -5.36
N SER A 75 -15.26 5.61 -6.62
CA SER A 75 -15.58 4.32 -7.25
C SER A 75 -14.77 3.17 -6.66
N MET A 76 -13.52 3.42 -6.27
CA MET A 76 -12.68 2.42 -5.61
C MET A 76 -13.15 2.11 -4.19
N ILE A 77 -13.61 3.11 -3.43
CA ILE A 77 -14.23 2.91 -2.11
C ILE A 77 -15.54 2.10 -2.25
N SER A 78 -16.31 2.34 -3.31
CA SER A 78 -17.56 1.58 -3.57
C SER A 78 -17.31 0.17 -4.10
N ILE A 79 -16.21 -0.08 -4.80
CA ILE A 79 -15.80 -1.42 -5.27
C ILE A 79 -15.33 -2.29 -4.08
N GLY A 80 -14.74 -1.69 -3.04
CA GLY A 80 -14.40 -2.38 -1.80
C GLY A 80 -15.61 -2.89 -1.01
N GLY A 81 -16.80 -2.28 -1.20
CA GLY A 81 -18.03 -2.62 -0.46
C GLY A 81 -18.85 -3.79 -1.02
N ASN A 82 -18.51 -4.33 -2.18
CA ASN A 82 -19.25 -5.45 -2.82
C ASN A 82 -18.31 -6.51 -3.37
N MET A 83 -17.57 -7.17 -2.48
CA MET A 83 -16.96 -8.44 -2.87
C MET A 83 -18.06 -9.52 -2.95
N ASN A 84 -18.56 -9.75 -4.18
CA ASN A 84 -19.39 -10.90 -4.47
C ASN A 84 -18.68 -12.17 -4.01
N ARG A 85 -19.29 -12.95 -3.11
CA ARG A 85 -18.80 -14.24 -2.59
C ARG A 85 -18.36 -15.23 -3.69
N SER A 86 -18.70 -15.00 -4.94
CA SER A 86 -18.32 -15.85 -6.09
C SER A 86 -16.85 -15.74 -6.53
N LYS A 87 -16.02 -14.88 -5.93
CA LYS A 87 -14.60 -14.69 -6.27
C LYS A 87 -13.62 -15.20 -5.21
N LEU A 88 -14.04 -16.11 -4.35
CA LEU A 88 -13.21 -16.76 -3.33
C LEU A 88 -12.00 -17.57 -3.89
N ASN A 89 -11.95 -17.81 -5.20
CA ASN A 89 -10.80 -18.45 -5.86
C ASN A 89 -9.46 -17.68 -5.72
N TRP A 90 -9.49 -16.47 -5.21
CA TRP A 90 -8.31 -15.63 -5.00
C TRP A 90 -7.57 -15.91 -3.69
N PHE A 91 -8.19 -16.61 -2.74
CA PHE A 91 -7.56 -17.01 -1.48
C PHE A 91 -6.40 -17.99 -1.68
N ASN A 92 -6.41 -18.79 -2.75
CA ASN A 92 -5.31 -19.68 -3.12
C ASN A 92 -4.14 -18.95 -3.82
N ARG A 93 -4.16 -17.62 -3.95
CA ARG A 93 -3.13 -16.86 -4.64
C ARG A 93 -1.73 -17.09 -4.06
N TYR A 94 -1.64 -17.16 -2.74
CA TYR A 94 -0.37 -17.38 -2.04
C TYR A 94 -0.15 -18.84 -1.64
N LEU A 95 -0.92 -19.74 -2.23
CA LEU A 95 -0.92 -21.16 -1.86
C LEU A 95 -1.23 -21.30 -0.37
N THR A 96 -0.39 -22.02 0.39
CA THR A 96 -0.58 -22.22 1.83
C THR A 96 0.42 -21.41 2.68
N PHE A 97 1.15 -20.47 2.06
CA PHE A 97 2.24 -19.77 2.74
C PHE A 97 1.97 -18.27 2.86
N GLY A 98 1.99 -17.78 4.09
CA GLY A 98 2.08 -16.35 4.39
C GLY A 98 3.48 -15.80 4.08
N MET A 99 3.58 -14.49 3.89
CA MET A 99 4.86 -13.80 3.83
C MET A 99 5.51 -13.80 5.21
N ARG A 100 6.71 -14.36 5.32
CA ARG A 100 7.47 -14.40 6.56
C ARG A 100 8.48 -13.27 6.60
N ASN A 101 8.68 -12.68 7.77
CA ASN A 101 9.61 -11.57 7.96
C ASN A 101 11.03 -11.94 7.51
N GLU A 102 11.50 -13.14 7.84
CA GLU A 102 12.84 -13.60 7.49
C GLU A 102 13.06 -13.65 5.97
N TRP A 103 12.04 -14.07 5.22
CA TRP A 103 12.10 -14.13 3.77
C TRP A 103 12.11 -12.72 3.14
N LEU A 104 11.30 -11.82 3.70
CA LEU A 104 11.23 -10.44 3.27
C LEU A 104 12.54 -9.70 3.56
N GLU A 105 13.08 -9.84 4.76
CA GLU A 105 14.35 -9.23 5.14
C GLU A 105 15.50 -9.75 4.28
N GLN A 106 15.56 -11.07 4.04
CA GLN A 106 16.57 -11.65 3.15
C GLN A 106 16.44 -11.08 1.74
N PHE A 107 15.21 -11.00 1.18
CA PHE A 107 14.99 -10.41 -0.14
C PHE A 107 15.43 -8.94 -0.18
N LEU A 108 15.03 -8.13 0.80
CA LEU A 108 15.38 -6.70 0.84
C LEU A 108 16.88 -6.47 1.01
N ASN A 109 17.58 -7.34 1.71
CA ASN A 109 19.03 -7.22 1.88
C ASN A 109 19.82 -7.64 0.63
N GLU A 110 19.33 -8.62 -0.13
CA GLU A 110 20.07 -9.21 -1.25
C GLU A 110 19.57 -8.79 -2.63
N LEU A 111 18.32 -8.32 -2.74
CA LEU A 111 17.65 -7.90 -3.98
C LEU A 111 17.80 -8.96 -5.10
N GLU A 112 18.47 -8.62 -6.20
CA GLU A 112 18.69 -9.54 -7.33
C GLU A 112 19.40 -10.82 -6.90
N GLY A 113 20.34 -10.74 -5.96
CA GLY A 113 21.10 -11.89 -5.44
C GLY A 113 20.25 -12.90 -4.66
N TRP A 114 19.06 -12.48 -4.20
CA TRP A 114 18.16 -13.36 -3.45
C TRP A 114 17.69 -14.57 -4.26
N TYR A 115 17.53 -14.42 -5.58
CA TYR A 115 17.04 -15.51 -6.42
C TYR A 115 17.94 -16.75 -6.40
N ASP A 116 19.24 -16.55 -6.27
CA ASP A 116 20.26 -17.62 -6.25
C ASP A 116 20.56 -18.11 -4.81
N LYS A 117 20.30 -17.28 -3.82
CA LYS A 117 20.72 -17.54 -2.43
C LYS A 117 19.59 -18.01 -1.52
N ASN A 118 18.31 -17.88 -1.93
CA ASN A 118 17.22 -18.31 -1.10
C ASN A 118 17.17 -19.84 -0.96
N ASN A 119 16.80 -20.31 0.24
CA ASN A 119 16.66 -21.73 0.56
C ASN A 119 15.20 -22.18 0.55
N LEU A 120 14.34 -21.54 -0.23
CA LEU A 120 12.92 -21.82 -0.28
C LEU A 120 12.64 -23.04 -1.18
N GLY A 121 11.74 -23.92 -0.73
CA GLY A 121 11.17 -24.92 -1.61
C GLY A 121 10.32 -24.29 -2.72
N ASN A 122 10.13 -25.00 -3.83
CA ASN A 122 9.44 -24.48 -5.03
C ASN A 122 8.08 -23.80 -4.74
N ILE A 123 7.29 -24.37 -3.82
CA ILE A 123 5.96 -23.85 -3.47
C ILE A 123 6.12 -22.55 -2.66
N GLN A 124 7.03 -22.54 -1.68
CA GLN A 124 7.35 -21.36 -0.87
C GLN A 124 7.89 -20.22 -1.72
N PHE A 125 8.82 -20.52 -2.63
CA PHE A 125 9.35 -19.57 -3.58
C PHE A 125 8.25 -18.95 -4.45
N THR A 126 7.36 -19.80 -5.00
CA THR A 126 6.22 -19.33 -5.80
C THR A 126 5.29 -18.42 -5.00
N ALA A 127 5.01 -18.77 -3.74
CA ALA A 127 4.21 -17.95 -2.85
C ALA A 127 4.91 -16.60 -2.57
N MET A 128 6.20 -16.62 -2.26
CA MET A 128 6.97 -15.40 -1.97
C MET A 128 7.04 -14.47 -3.18
N ILE A 129 7.23 -14.98 -4.39
CA ILE A 129 7.18 -14.16 -5.62
C ILE A 129 5.84 -13.44 -5.77
N ARG A 130 4.73 -14.10 -5.41
CA ARG A 130 3.41 -13.47 -5.47
C ARG A 130 3.26 -12.38 -4.41
N TRP A 131 3.74 -12.64 -3.19
CA TRP A 131 3.77 -11.65 -2.12
C TRP A 131 4.60 -10.42 -2.48
N LEU A 132 5.83 -10.63 -2.98
CA LEU A 132 6.72 -9.54 -3.40
C LEU A 132 6.11 -8.69 -4.52
N ARG A 133 5.38 -9.33 -5.46
CA ARG A 133 4.69 -8.62 -6.54
C ARG A 133 3.53 -7.78 -6.02
N ASP A 134 2.71 -8.33 -5.14
CA ASP A 134 1.58 -7.61 -4.57
C ASP A 134 2.03 -6.52 -3.59
N ALA A 135 3.21 -6.67 -2.97
CA ALA A 135 3.87 -5.62 -2.20
C ALA A 135 4.57 -4.56 -3.08
N GLU A 136 4.54 -4.71 -4.43
CA GLU A 136 5.21 -3.84 -5.41
C GLU A 136 6.75 -3.81 -5.27
N LEU A 137 7.33 -4.85 -4.69
CA LEU A 137 8.78 -4.97 -4.53
C LEU A 137 9.47 -5.59 -5.75
N ILE A 138 8.73 -6.32 -6.59
CA ILE A 138 9.21 -6.83 -7.89
C ILE A 138 8.21 -6.53 -9.00
N ASP A 139 8.70 -6.37 -10.20
CA ASP A 139 7.89 -6.18 -11.40
C ASP A 139 7.40 -7.52 -12.01
N SER A 140 6.74 -7.46 -13.17
CA SER A 140 6.25 -8.63 -13.88
C SER A 140 7.38 -9.58 -14.34
N LYS A 141 8.60 -9.07 -14.55
CA LYS A 141 9.79 -9.82 -14.93
C LYS A 141 10.57 -10.36 -13.73
N LYS A 142 10.06 -10.15 -12.52
CA LYS A 142 10.70 -10.46 -11.24
C LYS A 142 11.93 -9.59 -10.92
N THR A 143 12.07 -8.44 -11.56
CA THR A 143 13.16 -7.50 -11.24
C THR A 143 12.77 -6.68 -10.03
N PRO A 144 13.68 -6.46 -9.04
CA PRO A 144 13.41 -5.56 -7.92
C PRO A 144 13.03 -4.16 -8.42
N THR A 145 12.01 -3.58 -7.83
CA THR A 145 11.51 -2.25 -8.18
C THR A 145 12.36 -1.16 -7.52
N PHE A 146 12.17 0.07 -7.96
CA PHE A 146 12.77 1.23 -7.29
C PHE A 146 12.39 1.29 -5.80
N LEU A 147 11.17 0.89 -5.45
CA LEU A 147 10.71 0.81 -4.07
C LEU A 147 11.53 -0.21 -3.26
N ALA A 148 11.83 -1.39 -3.83
CA ALA A 148 12.67 -2.39 -3.18
C ALA A 148 14.08 -1.86 -2.89
N HIS A 149 14.68 -1.11 -3.82
CA HIS A 149 16.00 -0.48 -3.61
C HIS A 149 15.96 0.61 -2.51
N ILE A 150 14.87 1.36 -2.38
CA ILE A 150 14.68 2.29 -1.26
C ILE A 150 14.61 1.50 0.05
N PHE A 151 13.81 0.44 0.10
CA PHE A 151 13.62 -0.36 1.31
C PHE A 151 14.88 -1.10 1.73
N ASN A 152 15.70 -1.56 0.78
CA ASN A 152 17.03 -2.10 1.08
C ASN A 152 17.87 -1.14 1.94
N LYS A 153 17.81 0.17 1.66
CA LYS A 153 18.53 1.19 2.42
C LYS A 153 17.86 1.53 3.76
N LEU A 154 16.55 1.39 3.86
CA LEU A 154 15.76 1.81 5.01
C LEU A 154 15.53 0.68 6.02
N ILE A 155 15.60 -0.60 5.62
CA ILE A 155 15.22 -1.73 6.47
C ILE A 155 16.03 -1.81 7.76
N GLY A 156 17.31 -1.42 7.72
CA GLY A 156 18.19 -1.35 8.88
C GLY A 156 18.04 -0.07 9.72
N ILE A 157 17.32 0.94 9.22
CA ILE A 157 17.15 2.25 9.87
C ILE A 157 15.76 2.36 10.48
N ASP A 158 14.72 2.10 9.70
CA ASP A 158 13.32 2.17 10.12
C ASP A 158 12.50 1.04 9.48
N LYS A 159 12.63 -0.15 10.07
CA LYS A 159 11.87 -1.33 9.66
C LYS A 159 10.35 -1.10 9.75
N SER A 160 9.90 -0.38 10.78
CA SER A 160 8.48 -0.13 11.00
C SER A 160 7.86 0.65 9.84
N PHE A 161 8.57 1.66 9.34
CA PHE A 161 8.13 2.41 8.17
C PHE A 161 8.05 1.54 6.91
N VAL A 162 9.09 0.70 6.68
CA VAL A 162 9.10 -0.24 5.55
C VAL A 162 7.90 -1.19 5.62
N ASP A 163 7.67 -1.80 6.78
CA ASP A 163 6.55 -2.72 7.00
C ASP A 163 5.18 -2.03 6.75
N GLN A 164 5.00 -0.79 7.20
CA GLN A 164 3.77 -0.03 6.98
C GLN A 164 3.48 0.20 5.49
N ILE A 165 4.48 0.58 4.70
CA ILE A 165 4.29 0.78 3.26
C ILE A 165 3.99 -0.56 2.55
N ILE A 166 4.66 -1.64 2.93
CA ILE A 166 4.38 -2.98 2.42
C ILE A 166 2.92 -3.37 2.72
N TRP A 167 2.44 -3.16 3.95
CA TRP A 167 1.06 -3.43 4.31
C TRP A 167 0.06 -2.60 3.49
N ILE A 168 0.38 -1.34 3.21
CA ILE A 168 -0.44 -0.49 2.33
C ILE A 168 -0.52 -1.07 0.93
N ASN A 169 0.60 -1.43 0.32
CA ASN A 169 0.61 -2.03 -1.02
C ASN A 169 -0.16 -3.35 -1.05
N LEU A 170 0.02 -4.19 -0.05
CA LEU A 170 -0.71 -5.45 0.08
C LEU A 170 -2.22 -5.23 0.26
N PHE A 171 -2.63 -4.21 1.01
CA PHE A 171 -4.05 -3.86 1.13
C PHE A 171 -4.69 -3.55 -0.23
N TYR A 172 -3.97 -2.87 -1.13
CA TYR A 172 -4.49 -2.53 -2.45
C TYR A 172 -4.41 -3.68 -3.45
N ASN A 173 -3.35 -4.45 -3.42
CA ASN A 173 -3.04 -5.43 -4.45
C ASN A 173 -3.47 -6.86 -4.08
N SER A 174 -3.74 -7.12 -2.80
CA SER A 174 -4.13 -8.44 -2.30
C SER A 174 -5.55 -8.43 -1.74
N SER A 175 -6.45 -9.13 -2.40
CA SER A 175 -7.83 -9.27 -1.92
C SER A 175 -7.95 -9.96 -0.58
N VAL A 176 -7.05 -10.90 -0.27
CA VAL A 176 -7.04 -11.61 1.02
C VAL A 176 -6.59 -10.70 2.15
N VAL A 177 -5.56 -9.88 1.92
CA VAL A 177 -5.09 -8.92 2.92
C VAL A 177 -6.13 -7.84 3.16
N ARG A 178 -6.74 -7.33 2.08
CA ARG A 178 -7.84 -6.36 2.18
C ARG A 178 -9.00 -6.92 2.99
N TRP A 179 -9.47 -8.13 2.63
CA TRP A 179 -10.55 -8.78 3.36
C TRP A 179 -10.23 -8.94 4.85
N TYR A 180 -9.00 -9.36 5.17
CA TYR A 180 -8.57 -9.52 6.56
C TYR A 180 -8.63 -8.20 7.32
N LEU A 181 -8.08 -7.12 6.75
CA LEU A 181 -8.04 -5.80 7.38
C LEU A 181 -9.43 -5.14 7.50
N GLU A 182 -10.37 -5.48 6.63
CA GLU A 182 -11.74 -4.95 6.66
C GLU A 182 -12.66 -5.70 7.64
N ASN A 183 -12.38 -7.00 7.90
CA ASN A 183 -13.29 -7.85 8.67
C ASN A 183 -12.77 -8.25 10.04
N ILE A 184 -11.46 -8.16 10.29
CA ILE A 184 -10.85 -8.55 11.55
C ILE A 184 -10.48 -7.31 12.37
N LYS A 185 -10.96 -7.25 13.60
CA LYS A 185 -10.59 -6.17 14.52
C LYS A 185 -9.11 -6.28 14.89
N TRP A 186 -8.42 -5.16 14.87
CA TRP A 186 -7.08 -5.05 15.41
C TRP A 186 -7.05 -5.49 16.88
N GLU A 187 -5.96 -6.12 17.29
CA GLU A 187 -5.75 -6.64 18.65
C GLU A 187 -6.73 -7.73 19.08
N SER A 188 -7.55 -8.27 18.18
CA SER A 188 -8.40 -9.42 18.50
C SER A 188 -7.66 -10.72 18.18
N TYR A 189 -7.75 -11.68 19.11
CA TYR A 189 -7.33 -13.05 18.84
C TYR A 189 -8.43 -13.75 18.06
N VAL A 190 -8.11 -14.19 16.85
CA VAL A 190 -9.07 -14.87 15.96
C VAL A 190 -8.52 -16.25 15.62
N SER A 191 -9.28 -17.29 15.95
CA SER A 191 -8.89 -18.66 15.60
C SER A 191 -9.12 -18.94 14.11
N SER A 192 -8.47 -19.99 13.58
CA SER A 192 -8.71 -20.44 12.20
C SER A 192 -10.18 -20.81 11.94
N LYS A 193 -10.88 -21.30 12.97
CA LYS A 193 -12.30 -21.65 12.90
C LYS A 193 -13.18 -20.38 12.81
N ASP A 194 -12.81 -19.32 13.55
CA ASP A 194 -13.52 -18.06 13.49
C ASP A 194 -13.33 -17.39 12.13
N LEU A 195 -12.11 -17.41 11.59
CA LEU A 195 -11.82 -16.91 10.24
C LEU A 195 -12.64 -17.65 9.19
N TYR A 196 -12.77 -18.97 9.31
CA TYR A 196 -13.59 -19.77 8.38
C TYR A 196 -15.07 -19.40 8.45
N ASN A 197 -15.60 -19.09 9.63
CA ASN A 197 -17.00 -18.72 9.81
C ASN A 197 -17.32 -17.31 9.29
N ILE A 198 -16.32 -16.43 9.22
CA ILE A 198 -16.47 -15.06 8.71
C ILE A 198 -16.33 -15.02 7.17
N LEU A 199 -15.60 -15.98 6.59
CA LEU A 199 -15.43 -16.17 5.14
C LEU A 199 -16.70 -16.66 4.46
#